data_94c9729ec89f4246d8ddb606bfea05bc
#
_entry.id   94c9729ec89f4246d8ddb606bfea05bc
#
_cell.length_a   1.000
_cell.length_b   1.000
_cell.length_c   1.000
_cell.angle_alpha   90.00
_cell.angle_beta   90.00
_cell.angle_gamma   90.00
#
_symmetry.space_group_name_H-M   'P 1'
#
loop_
_entity.id
_entity.type
_entity.pdbx_description
1 polymer ?
#
loop_
_entity_poly.entity_id
_entity_poly.type
_entity_poly.pdbx_seq_one_letter_code
_entity_poly.pdbx_strand_id
1 'polypeptide(L)'
;MEAIIRNPYKVSHKIYIRLIIGSIIGLILSMIIPNGLHALLSLILDILKNLSYGCIASTLVAWLIDCANVRNLNKKANSVYDTIYADLKFQIAYYIGLWSELCAVAYKDIDYHQEKKTWKEWYFTVKDKYNNLDEKRQDELSVFLADN
;
A
#
# COMPACT_ATOMS: atom_id res chain seq x y z
N MET A 1 3.56 -6.82 8.12
CA MET A 1 2.26 -6.55 7.48
C MET A 1 2.06 -5.06 7.15
N GLU A 2 2.42 -4.13 8.04
CA GLU A 2 2.31 -2.66 7.84
C GLU A 2 3.06 -2.13 6.60
N ALA A 3 4.28 -2.63 6.33
CA ALA A 3 5.06 -2.21 5.17
C ALA A 3 4.46 -2.60 3.80
N ILE A 4 3.62 -3.65 3.77
CA ILE A 4 2.93 -4.10 2.55
C ILE A 4 1.70 -3.22 2.28
N ILE A 5 1.04 -2.73 3.33
CA ILE A 5 -0.13 -1.87 3.22
C ILE A 5 0.29 -0.47 2.76
N ARG A 6 1.45 0.04 3.22
CA ARG A 6 1.96 1.38 2.87
C ARG A 6 2.55 1.49 1.46
N ASN A 7 3.03 0.40 0.86
CA ASN A 7 3.63 0.43 -0.48
C ASN A 7 3.12 -0.75 -1.32
N PRO A 8 1.84 -0.74 -1.73
CA PRO A 8 1.23 -1.85 -2.44
C PRO A 8 1.77 -2.02 -3.87
N TYR A 9 2.31 -0.96 -4.46
CA TYR A 9 2.78 -0.98 -5.84
C TYR A 9 4.28 -1.20 -5.93
N LYS A 10 4.70 -2.08 -6.85
CA LYS A 10 6.12 -2.42 -7.09
C LYS A 10 6.41 -2.48 -8.59
N VAL A 11 7.58 -1.99 -8.98
CA VAL A 11 8.07 -2.13 -10.36
C VAL A 11 8.59 -3.54 -10.58
N SER A 12 8.23 -4.15 -11.71
CA SER A 12 8.74 -5.46 -12.10
C SER A 12 10.12 -5.32 -12.79
N HIS A 13 11.17 -5.12 -12.02
CA HIS A 13 12.54 -4.95 -12.54
C HIS A 13 13.01 -6.10 -13.42
N LYS A 14 12.51 -7.33 -13.21
CA LYS A 14 12.92 -8.52 -13.94
C LYS A 14 12.69 -8.42 -15.45
N ILE A 15 11.60 -7.77 -15.87
CA ILE A 15 11.27 -7.61 -17.30
C ILE A 15 12.26 -6.67 -17.95
N TYR A 16 12.53 -5.50 -17.36
CA TYR A 16 13.45 -4.50 -17.88
C TYR A 16 14.88 -5.03 -17.96
N ILE A 17 15.35 -5.76 -16.94
CA ILE A 17 16.67 -6.38 -16.94
C ILE A 17 16.80 -7.41 -18.08
N ARG A 18 15.79 -8.24 -18.31
CA ARG A 18 15.81 -9.23 -19.40
C ARG A 18 15.87 -8.56 -20.77
N LEU A 19 15.12 -7.48 -20.99
CA LEU A 19 15.13 -6.73 -22.23
C LEU A 19 16.49 -6.07 -22.48
N ILE A 20 17.09 -5.46 -21.46
CA ILE A 20 18.42 -4.85 -21.55
C ILE A 20 19.48 -5.90 -21.86
N ILE A 21 19.48 -7.04 -21.17
CA ILE A 21 20.43 -8.14 -21.41
C ILE A 21 20.27 -8.67 -22.85
N GLY A 22 19.06 -8.91 -23.31
CA GLY A 22 18.79 -9.36 -24.67
C GLY A 22 19.32 -8.36 -25.73
N SER A 23 19.11 -7.07 -25.50
CA SER A 23 19.60 -6.02 -26.40
C SER A 23 21.12 -5.92 -26.39
N ILE A 24 21.78 -6.08 -25.24
CA ILE A 24 23.25 -6.12 -25.14
C ILE A 24 23.82 -7.32 -25.90
N ILE A 25 23.19 -8.50 -25.76
CA ILE A 25 23.61 -9.69 -26.53
C ILE A 25 23.47 -9.44 -28.02
N GLY A 26 22.37 -8.83 -28.48
CA GLY A 26 22.18 -8.45 -29.87
C GLY A 26 23.26 -7.49 -30.40
N LEU A 27 23.66 -6.50 -29.57
CA LEU A 27 24.78 -5.60 -29.91
C LEU A 27 26.12 -6.34 -30.04
N ILE A 28 26.43 -7.22 -29.08
CA ILE A 28 27.70 -7.97 -29.10
C ILE A 28 27.74 -8.87 -30.32
N LEU A 29 26.65 -9.58 -30.64
CA LEU A 29 26.58 -10.40 -31.85
C LEU A 29 26.80 -9.57 -33.14
N SER A 30 26.20 -8.38 -33.22
CA SER A 30 26.36 -7.50 -34.36
C SER A 30 27.80 -6.95 -34.52
N MET A 31 28.61 -6.94 -33.44
CA MET A 31 30.01 -6.48 -33.48
C MET A 31 31.00 -7.61 -33.78
N ILE A 32 30.71 -8.83 -33.38
CA ILE A 32 31.61 -9.99 -33.53
C ILE A 32 31.58 -10.54 -34.96
N ILE A 33 30.45 -10.45 -35.66
CA ILE A 33 30.29 -10.97 -37.00
C ILE A 33 30.95 -9.98 -37.99
N PRO A 34 32.01 -10.41 -38.74
CA PRO A 34 32.71 -9.52 -39.66
C PRO A 34 31.80 -9.14 -40.84
N ASN A 35 31.77 -7.82 -41.15
CA ASN A 35 30.91 -7.23 -42.19
C ASN A 35 31.27 -7.60 -43.63
N GLY A 36 32.12 -8.60 -43.83
CA GLY A 36 32.69 -8.89 -45.14
C GLY A 36 32.08 -10.07 -45.92
N LEU A 37 31.12 -10.81 -45.35
CA LEU A 37 30.69 -12.07 -46.01
C LEU A 37 29.64 -11.90 -47.14
N HIS A 38 28.66 -11.02 -46.98
CA HIS A 38 27.63 -10.68 -48.00
C HIS A 38 26.97 -9.35 -47.70
N ALA A 39 26.62 -8.56 -48.72
CA ALA A 39 25.95 -7.26 -48.57
C ALA A 39 24.63 -7.34 -47.78
N LEU A 40 23.87 -8.41 -47.95
CA LEU A 40 22.65 -8.63 -47.18
C LEU A 40 22.91 -8.88 -45.69
N LEU A 41 24.00 -9.54 -45.35
CA LEU A 41 24.35 -9.81 -43.95
C LEU A 41 24.78 -8.54 -43.22
N SER A 42 25.54 -7.68 -43.90
CA SER A 42 25.93 -6.39 -43.30
C SER A 42 24.74 -5.49 -43.04
N LEU A 43 23.75 -5.48 -43.93
CA LEU A 43 22.52 -4.70 -43.75
C LEU A 43 21.68 -5.22 -42.56
N ILE A 44 21.57 -6.52 -42.39
CA ILE A 44 20.88 -7.14 -41.27
C ILE A 44 21.57 -6.81 -39.95
N LEU A 45 22.90 -6.87 -39.90
CA LEU A 45 23.70 -6.53 -38.72
C LEU A 45 23.56 -5.06 -38.33
N ASP A 46 23.52 -4.15 -39.30
CA ASP A 46 23.32 -2.71 -39.06
C ASP A 46 21.89 -2.45 -38.51
N ILE A 47 20.89 -3.09 -39.07
CA ILE A 47 19.52 -3.03 -38.52
C ILE A 47 19.47 -3.57 -37.08
N LEU A 48 20.09 -4.74 -36.82
CA LEU A 48 20.13 -5.33 -35.49
C LEU A 48 20.82 -4.41 -34.47
N LYS A 49 21.92 -3.78 -34.87
CA LYS A 49 22.66 -2.82 -34.04
C LYS A 49 21.80 -1.61 -33.68
N ASN A 50 21.16 -0.99 -34.68
CA ASN A 50 20.31 0.17 -34.47
C ASN A 50 19.06 -0.18 -33.62
N LEU A 51 18.46 -1.34 -33.86
CA LEU A 51 17.33 -1.83 -33.06
C LEU A 51 17.76 -2.06 -31.62
N SER A 52 18.91 -2.65 -31.37
CA SER A 52 19.43 -2.90 -30.03
C SER A 52 19.68 -1.61 -29.26
N TYR A 53 20.24 -0.58 -29.88
CA TYR A 53 20.38 0.75 -29.26
C TYR A 53 19.03 1.38 -28.93
N GLY A 54 18.08 1.32 -29.85
CA GLY A 54 16.72 1.80 -29.64
C GLY A 54 16.01 1.06 -28.51
N CYS A 55 16.16 -0.26 -28.43
CA CYS A 55 15.59 -1.06 -27.37
C CYS A 55 16.20 -0.73 -25.98
N ILE A 56 17.50 -0.53 -25.88
CA ILE A 56 18.13 -0.14 -24.62
C ILE A 56 17.61 1.22 -24.18
N ALA A 57 17.63 2.22 -25.06
CA ALA A 57 17.19 3.58 -24.74
C ALA A 57 15.71 3.61 -24.31
N SER A 58 14.82 2.99 -25.10
CA SER A 58 13.40 2.94 -24.79
C SER A 58 13.09 2.16 -23.50
N THR A 59 13.80 1.06 -23.25
CA THR A 59 13.63 0.26 -22.01
C THR A 59 14.06 1.05 -20.78
N LEU A 60 15.16 1.81 -20.85
CA LEU A 60 15.60 2.68 -19.75
C LEU A 60 14.58 3.78 -19.46
N VAL A 61 14.08 4.45 -20.49
CA VAL A 61 13.04 5.48 -20.33
C VAL A 61 11.77 4.91 -19.74
N ALA A 62 11.29 3.79 -20.27
CA ALA A 62 10.10 3.12 -19.76
C ALA A 62 10.26 2.70 -18.28
N TRP A 63 11.44 2.17 -17.92
CA TRP A 63 11.74 1.81 -16.53
C TRP A 63 11.74 3.03 -15.60
N LEU A 64 12.32 4.16 -16.01
CA LEU A 64 12.31 5.39 -15.22
C LEU A 64 10.87 5.93 -15.04
N ILE A 65 10.06 5.90 -16.10
CA ILE A 65 8.66 6.31 -16.04
C ILE A 65 7.88 5.41 -15.07
N ASP A 66 8.06 4.09 -15.13
CA ASP A 66 7.39 3.16 -14.22
C ASP A 66 7.82 3.37 -12.76
N CYS A 67 9.10 3.62 -12.51
CA CYS A 67 9.59 3.97 -11.19
C CYS A 67 8.93 5.24 -10.65
N ALA A 68 8.81 6.28 -11.48
CA ALA A 68 8.16 7.53 -11.11
C ALA A 68 6.66 7.34 -10.85
N ASN A 69 5.97 6.58 -11.70
CA ASN A 69 4.56 6.27 -11.56
C ASN A 69 4.27 5.48 -10.28
N VAL A 70 5.05 4.42 -10.02
CA VAL A 70 4.91 3.62 -8.80
C VAL A 70 5.16 4.46 -7.55
N ARG A 71 6.15 5.35 -7.58
CA ARG A 71 6.41 6.27 -6.47
C ARG A 71 5.22 7.21 -6.22
N ASN A 72 4.61 7.75 -7.28
CA ASN A 72 3.45 8.63 -7.18
C ASN A 72 2.22 7.88 -6.69
N LEU A 73 1.98 6.66 -7.19
CA LEU A 73 0.87 5.81 -6.73
C LEU A 73 1.01 5.45 -5.24
N ASN A 74 2.22 5.08 -4.80
CA ASN A 74 2.47 4.79 -3.40
C ASN A 74 2.29 6.02 -2.51
N LYS A 75 2.69 7.22 -2.97
CA LYS A 75 2.43 8.47 -2.23
C LYS A 75 0.93 8.72 -2.08
N LYS A 76 0.15 8.56 -3.16
CA LYS A 76 -1.30 8.70 -3.11
C LYS A 76 -1.95 7.67 -2.18
N ALA A 77 -1.54 6.40 -2.29
CA ALA A 77 -2.03 5.32 -1.42
C ALA A 77 -1.73 5.61 0.06
N ASN A 78 -0.52 6.08 0.38
CA ASN A 78 -0.16 6.46 1.74
C ASN A 78 -1.00 7.63 2.26
N SER A 79 -1.22 8.67 1.44
CA SER A 79 -2.07 9.81 1.84
C SER A 79 -3.51 9.37 2.13
N VAL A 80 -4.09 8.52 1.28
CA VAL A 80 -5.44 7.97 1.51
C VAL A 80 -5.47 7.11 2.77
N TYR A 81 -4.46 6.25 2.96
CA TYR A 81 -4.35 5.42 4.17
C TYR A 81 -4.28 6.26 5.44
N ASP A 82 -3.42 7.30 5.45
CA ASP A 82 -3.24 8.15 6.62
C ASP A 82 -4.53 8.92 6.96
N THR A 83 -5.28 9.40 5.94
CA THR A 83 -6.58 10.06 6.14
C THR A 83 -7.61 9.09 6.70
N ILE A 84 -7.80 7.92 6.07
CA ILE A 84 -8.77 6.92 6.54
C ILE A 84 -8.42 6.44 7.95
N TYR A 85 -7.14 6.22 8.22
CA TYR A 85 -6.70 5.80 9.55
C TYR A 85 -6.97 6.84 10.63
N ALA A 86 -6.73 8.14 10.32
CA ALA A 86 -7.01 9.23 11.24
C ALA A 86 -8.51 9.34 11.52
N ASP A 87 -9.35 9.30 10.48
CA ASP A 87 -10.81 9.38 10.60
C ASP A 87 -11.36 8.18 11.39
N LEU A 88 -10.91 6.97 11.05
CA LEU A 88 -11.33 5.76 11.77
C LEU A 88 -10.91 5.79 13.24
N LYS A 89 -9.68 6.23 13.52
CA LYS A 89 -9.19 6.39 14.89
C LYS A 89 -10.04 7.38 15.67
N PHE A 90 -10.40 8.52 15.04
CA PHE A 90 -11.26 9.53 15.67
C PHE A 90 -12.66 8.97 15.97
N GLN A 91 -13.29 8.32 15.00
CA GLN A 91 -14.61 7.71 15.18
C GLN A 91 -14.60 6.64 16.28
N ILE A 92 -13.61 5.74 16.27
CA ILE A 92 -13.47 4.72 17.32
C ILE A 92 -13.31 5.37 18.69
N ALA A 93 -12.45 6.39 18.82
CA ALA A 93 -12.26 7.10 20.08
C ALA A 93 -13.55 7.81 20.55
N TYR A 94 -14.32 8.37 19.63
CA TYR A 94 -15.62 8.98 19.91
C TYR A 94 -16.60 7.96 20.44
N TYR A 95 -16.76 6.80 19.76
CA TYR A 95 -17.65 5.73 20.24
C TYR A 95 -17.23 5.15 21.59
N ILE A 96 -15.93 4.98 21.81
CA ILE A 96 -15.41 4.55 23.12
C ILE A 96 -15.79 5.56 24.21
N GLY A 97 -15.60 6.85 23.94
CA GLY A 97 -15.97 7.93 24.87
C GLY A 97 -17.46 7.88 25.20
N LEU A 98 -18.31 7.79 24.18
CA LEU A 98 -19.76 7.69 24.33
C LEU A 98 -20.16 6.48 25.19
N TRP A 99 -19.66 5.27 24.87
CA TRP A 99 -19.96 4.08 25.64
C TRP A 99 -19.43 4.13 27.08
N SER A 100 -18.26 4.75 27.29
CA SER A 100 -17.70 4.97 28.62
C SER A 100 -18.57 5.89 29.46
N GLU A 101 -19.11 6.94 28.87
CA GLU A 101 -20.01 7.88 29.53
C GLU A 101 -21.35 7.21 29.87
N LEU A 102 -21.98 6.55 28.90
CA LEU A 102 -23.27 5.87 29.06
C LEU A 102 -23.22 4.75 30.10
N CYS A 103 -22.18 3.95 30.13
CA CYS A 103 -22.02 2.85 31.07
C CYS A 103 -21.37 3.26 32.40
N ALA A 104 -21.06 4.54 32.59
CA ALA A 104 -20.31 5.06 33.75
C ALA A 104 -18.98 4.31 33.98
N VAL A 105 -18.38 3.80 32.89
CA VAL A 105 -17.05 3.19 32.91
C VAL A 105 -16.04 4.31 32.68
N ALA A 106 -15.22 4.63 33.68
CA ALA A 106 -14.25 5.70 33.54
C ALA A 106 -13.31 5.45 32.38
N TYR A 107 -13.28 6.38 31.40
CA TYR A 107 -12.37 6.33 30.25
C TYR A 107 -10.89 6.30 30.66
N LYS A 108 -10.58 6.88 31.83
CA LYS A 108 -9.25 6.87 32.45
C LYS A 108 -8.72 5.47 32.79
N ASP A 109 -9.61 4.48 32.87
CA ASP A 109 -9.20 3.10 33.12
C ASP A 109 -8.67 2.40 31.86
N ILE A 110 -8.82 3.04 30.68
CA ILE A 110 -8.24 2.59 29.43
C ILE A 110 -6.96 3.41 29.17
N ASP A 111 -5.91 3.09 29.90
CA ASP A 111 -4.61 3.71 29.63
C ASP A 111 -3.95 2.98 28.47
N TYR A 112 -3.97 3.62 27.29
CA TYR A 112 -3.29 3.13 26.08
C TYR A 112 -1.77 3.00 26.24
N HIS A 113 -1.20 3.62 27.26
CA HIS A 113 0.24 3.62 27.52
C HIS A 113 0.65 2.71 28.68
N GLN A 114 -0.30 2.24 29.46
CA GLN A 114 -0.04 1.30 30.54
C GLN A 114 -0.75 -0.02 30.26
N GLU A 115 -0.03 -1.08 30.15
CA GLU A 115 -0.37 -2.46 29.78
C GLU A 115 -1.51 -3.14 30.54
N LYS A 116 -2.38 -2.40 31.24
CA LYS A 116 -3.26 -2.98 32.25
C LYS A 116 -4.66 -3.33 31.80
N LYS A 117 -5.16 -2.78 30.68
CA LYS A 117 -6.43 -3.23 30.10
C LYS A 117 -6.39 -3.25 28.59
N THR A 118 -6.50 -4.43 28.02
CA THR A 118 -6.64 -4.63 26.58
C THR A 118 -8.05 -4.16 26.12
N TRP A 119 -8.20 -3.84 24.83
CA TRP A 119 -9.49 -3.57 24.20
C TRP A 119 -10.54 -4.62 24.54
N LYS A 120 -10.15 -5.87 24.62
CA LYS A 120 -11.00 -7.00 24.93
C LYS A 120 -11.54 -6.92 26.37
N GLU A 121 -10.69 -6.58 27.33
CA GLU A 121 -11.09 -6.44 28.74
C GLU A 121 -12.01 -5.24 28.93
N TRP A 122 -11.73 -4.10 28.28
CA TRP A 122 -12.62 -2.95 28.30
C TRP A 122 -13.98 -3.28 27.70
N TYR A 123 -14.04 -3.93 26.53
CA TYR A 123 -15.27 -4.34 25.88
C TYR A 123 -16.13 -5.25 26.78
N PHE A 124 -15.53 -6.24 27.42
CA PHE A 124 -16.25 -7.12 28.34
C PHE A 124 -16.75 -6.37 29.57
N THR A 125 -15.99 -5.43 30.11
CA THR A 125 -16.42 -4.60 31.24
C THR A 125 -17.63 -3.73 30.86
N VAL A 126 -17.62 -3.11 29.70
CA VAL A 126 -18.75 -2.31 29.18
C VAL A 126 -19.96 -3.18 28.92
N LYS A 127 -19.78 -4.34 28.28
CA LYS A 127 -20.85 -5.31 28.00
C LYS A 127 -21.50 -5.81 29.27
N ASP A 128 -20.70 -6.12 30.29
CA ASP A 128 -21.20 -6.62 31.58
C ASP A 128 -22.01 -5.54 32.31
N LYS A 129 -21.51 -4.31 32.34
CA LYS A 129 -22.26 -3.17 32.91
C LYS A 129 -23.54 -2.86 32.12
N TYR A 130 -23.53 -2.93 30.81
CA TYR A 130 -24.72 -2.74 29.98
C TYR A 130 -25.78 -3.80 30.28
N ASN A 131 -25.39 -5.06 30.38
CA ASN A 131 -26.30 -6.17 30.70
C ASN A 131 -26.89 -6.08 32.09
N ASN A 132 -26.23 -5.37 33.01
CA ASN A 132 -26.71 -5.16 34.41
C ASN A 132 -27.48 -3.84 34.57
N LEU A 133 -27.71 -3.07 33.49
CA LEU A 133 -28.58 -1.88 33.56
C LEU A 133 -30.07 -2.31 33.62
N ASP A 134 -30.88 -1.50 34.32
CA ASP A 134 -32.33 -1.64 34.30
C ASP A 134 -32.88 -1.52 32.88
N GLU A 135 -33.91 -2.28 32.56
CA GLU A 135 -34.57 -2.34 31.25
C GLU A 135 -34.90 -0.93 30.71
N LYS A 136 -35.41 -0.04 31.58
CA LYS A 136 -35.68 1.36 31.24
C LYS A 136 -34.45 2.14 30.79
N ARG A 137 -33.30 1.93 31.41
CA ARG A 137 -32.03 2.55 31.02
C ARG A 137 -31.47 1.95 29.75
N GLN A 138 -31.65 0.68 29.50
CA GLN A 138 -31.26 0.03 28.24
C GLN A 138 -32.08 0.62 27.07
N ASP A 139 -33.38 0.88 27.27
CA ASP A 139 -34.22 1.50 26.26
C ASP A 139 -33.83 2.97 26.00
N GLU A 140 -33.58 3.78 27.04
CA GLU A 140 -33.10 5.13 26.94
C GLU A 140 -31.77 5.19 26.15
N LEU A 141 -30.86 4.26 26.39
CA LEU A 141 -29.59 4.12 25.68
C LEU A 141 -29.76 3.72 24.24
N SER A 142 -30.70 2.80 23.96
CA SER A 142 -30.95 2.36 22.59
C SER A 142 -31.52 3.49 21.73
N VAL A 143 -32.41 4.31 22.29
CA VAL A 143 -32.96 5.50 21.62
C VAL A 143 -31.85 6.54 21.39
N PHE A 144 -31.02 6.82 22.40
CA PHE A 144 -29.91 7.77 22.26
C PHE A 144 -28.90 7.35 21.18
N LEU A 145 -28.59 6.07 21.09
CA LEU A 145 -27.68 5.53 20.07
C LEU A 145 -28.28 5.52 18.65
N ALA A 146 -29.62 5.48 18.55
CA ALA A 146 -30.31 5.55 17.26
C ALA A 146 -30.41 6.99 16.72
N ASP A 147 -30.40 7.99 17.61
CA ASP A 147 -30.56 9.40 17.26
C ASP A 147 -29.23 10.13 16.98
N ASN A 148 -28.06 9.50 17.24
CA ASN A 148 -26.71 10.03 17.01
C ASN A 148 -25.87 9.14 16.08
#